data_0b27620e975711c0231e6b4652c4514d
#
_entry.id   0b27620e975711c0231e6b4652c4514d
#
_cell.length_a   1.000
_cell.length_b   1.000
_cell.length_c   1.000
_cell.angle_alpha   90.00
_cell.angle_beta   90.00
_cell.angle_gamma   90.00
#
_symmetry.space_group_name_H-M   'P 1'
#
loop_
_entity.id
_entity.type
_entity.pdbx_description
1 polymer ?
#
loop_
_entity_poly.entity_id
_entity_poly.type
_entity_poly.pdbx_seq_one_letter_code
_entity_poly.pdbx_strand_id
1 'polypeptide(L)'
;MKRWWKRLAVVAAWLGVGMAAQAQGFNVSPTGAARMPEPLRYVPEPNPPLVNGPLSPYMAPAGPPPELALPASHSSAFQFENYSTEAGFYLHLGTSFLRRYRAGDRGTPIFADPDQVLDTGFFSRNNLPRIADVGDVDPSYRYNGTVTLGYLYANHAIEVNGFYMPEGSNRFTLGSRGGLSLGFANPDGSVPLGFEGNNGLWRQADLVQVEFKNQLISGELLYRNWNPAVNSVDFLVGVRYLNLKEQMSVLTDDEAFVTNDFGQNDITRSAKYRSEIDTHFYGLTLGAEWSVPLWQKRFWLTGITKGAWGVNHVQRTLDLTRGDGLQAFSVKNDRVQFGQLYDLLLATDIHLLEKARLRVGYQALWILGTATPGSQIETDLSRQGTRPIGSRDVFYHGPTIEFQMLF
;
A
#
# COMPACT_ATOMS: atom_id res chain seq x y z
N MET A 1 21.90 -0.13 28.27
CA MET A 1 21.95 0.16 26.82
C MET A 1 22.27 -1.06 25.94
N LYS A 2 23.27 -1.90 26.19
CA LYS A 2 23.65 -3.04 25.29
C LYS A 2 22.60 -4.16 25.13
N ARG A 3 21.63 -4.34 26.02
CA ARG A 3 20.54 -5.32 25.90
C ARG A 3 19.38 -4.89 24.98
N TRP A 4 19.24 -3.60 24.72
CA TRP A 4 18.20 -3.01 23.90
C TRP A 4 18.41 -3.25 22.41
N TRP A 5 19.64 -3.11 21.93
CA TRP A 5 19.99 -3.36 20.53
C TRP A 5 19.72 -4.79 20.08
N LYS A 6 19.86 -5.78 20.97
CA LYS A 6 19.55 -7.18 20.65
C LYS A 6 18.05 -7.42 20.45
N ARG A 7 17.18 -6.69 21.14
CA ARG A 7 15.71 -6.83 20.97
C ARG A 7 15.22 -6.13 19.73
N LEU A 8 15.75 -4.95 19.38
CA LEU A 8 15.48 -4.28 18.12
C LEU A 8 15.98 -5.09 16.92
N ALA A 9 17.13 -5.76 17.03
CA ALA A 9 17.65 -6.62 15.97
C ALA A 9 16.75 -7.84 15.66
N VAL A 10 16.07 -8.39 16.67
CA VAL A 10 15.12 -9.50 16.46
C VAL A 10 13.87 -9.02 15.70
N VAL A 11 13.35 -7.83 16.03
CA VAL A 11 12.20 -7.25 15.30
C VAL A 11 12.60 -6.88 13.87
N ALA A 12 13.79 -6.32 13.68
CA ALA A 12 14.33 -6.02 12.35
C ALA A 12 14.60 -7.29 11.52
N ALA A 13 15.03 -8.38 12.14
CA ALA A 13 15.23 -9.66 11.48
C ALA A 13 13.90 -10.30 11.04
N TRP A 14 12.84 -10.17 11.83
CA TRP A 14 11.50 -10.63 11.44
C TRP A 14 10.92 -9.83 10.27
N LEU A 15 11.14 -8.52 10.24
CA LEU A 15 10.77 -7.66 9.11
C LEU A 15 11.63 -7.96 7.87
N GLY A 16 12.90 -8.31 8.05
CA GLY A 16 13.82 -8.67 6.96
C GLY A 16 13.50 -10.01 6.31
N VAL A 17 13.07 -11.01 7.06
CA VAL A 17 12.70 -12.34 6.52
C VAL A 17 11.44 -12.27 5.66
N GLY A 18 10.46 -11.42 6.02
CA GLY A 18 9.27 -11.19 5.20
C GLY A 18 9.58 -10.50 3.86
N MET A 19 10.59 -9.64 3.82
CA MET A 19 11.02 -8.94 2.58
C MET A 19 11.92 -9.80 1.69
N ALA A 20 12.77 -10.66 2.25
CA ALA A 20 13.68 -11.51 1.49
C ALA A 20 12.97 -12.62 0.70
N ALA A 21 11.83 -13.11 1.17
CA ALA A 21 11.06 -14.14 0.48
C ALA A 21 10.38 -13.65 -0.81
N GLN A 22 10.25 -12.35 -1.03
CA GLN A 22 9.62 -11.76 -2.24
C GLN A 22 10.61 -11.24 -3.28
N ALA A 23 11.89 -11.13 -2.95
CA ALA A 23 12.93 -10.64 -3.90
C ALA A 23 13.28 -11.64 -5.02
N GLN A 24 12.77 -12.86 -4.99
CA GLN A 24 13.07 -13.90 -5.99
C GLN A 24 12.24 -13.85 -7.27
N GLY A 25 11.33 -12.86 -7.42
CA GLY A 25 10.45 -12.71 -8.61
C GLY A 25 10.96 -11.74 -9.68
N PHE A 26 12.08 -11.04 -9.49
CA PHE A 26 12.61 -10.11 -10.46
C PHE A 26 13.71 -10.75 -11.29
N ASN A 27 13.34 -11.31 -12.44
CA ASN A 27 14.29 -11.67 -13.50
C ASN A 27 14.82 -10.38 -14.14
N VAL A 28 15.96 -9.89 -13.64
CA VAL A 28 16.76 -8.87 -14.31
C VAL A 28 17.82 -9.62 -15.11
N SER A 29 17.73 -9.53 -16.44
CA SER A 29 18.79 -10.02 -17.34
C SER A 29 20.13 -9.36 -17.00
N PRO A 30 21.22 -10.14 -16.85
CA PRO A 30 22.51 -9.57 -16.51
C PRO A 30 23.25 -9.13 -17.78
N THR A 31 23.25 -7.83 -18.07
CA THR A 31 24.27 -7.24 -18.93
C THR A 31 25.09 -6.25 -18.11
N GLY A 32 26.28 -6.65 -17.77
CA GLY A 32 27.27 -5.81 -17.11
C GLY A 32 27.99 -6.49 -15.94
N ALA A 33 29.03 -7.26 -16.27
CA ALA A 33 29.91 -7.85 -15.26
C ALA A 33 30.72 -6.76 -14.55
N ALA A 34 30.28 -6.33 -13.38
CA ALA A 34 31.11 -5.63 -12.42
C ALA A 34 31.82 -6.66 -11.54
N ARG A 35 33.16 -6.63 -11.55
CA ARG A 35 34.01 -7.46 -10.68
C ARG A 35 33.63 -7.25 -9.22
N MET A 36 33.26 -8.33 -8.53
CA MET A 36 33.16 -8.34 -7.08
C MET A 36 34.53 -8.07 -6.44
N PRO A 37 34.63 -7.26 -5.40
CA PRO A 37 35.81 -7.17 -4.57
C PRO A 37 36.01 -8.49 -3.80
N GLU A 38 37.24 -8.92 -3.70
CA GLU A 38 37.63 -10.14 -2.97
C GLU A 38 37.21 -10.06 -1.49
N PRO A 39 36.76 -11.19 -0.90
CA PRO A 39 36.40 -11.22 0.51
C PRO A 39 37.63 -11.01 1.38
N LEU A 40 37.55 -10.04 2.29
CA LEU A 40 38.56 -9.79 3.31
C LEU A 40 38.84 -11.09 4.12
N ARG A 41 40.08 -11.59 4.07
CA ARG A 41 40.52 -12.69 4.91
C ARG A 41 40.52 -12.24 6.37
N TYR A 42 39.68 -12.90 7.19
CA TYR A 42 39.73 -12.77 8.64
C TYR A 42 41.03 -13.34 9.17
N VAL A 43 41.85 -12.49 9.77
CA VAL A 43 43.05 -12.88 10.52
C VAL A 43 42.61 -12.91 12.00
N PRO A 44 42.65 -14.06 12.67
CA PRO A 44 42.32 -14.12 14.09
C PRO A 44 43.41 -13.41 14.92
N GLU A 45 42.95 -12.49 15.78
CA GLU A 45 43.82 -11.84 16.76
C GLU A 45 44.41 -12.88 17.72
N PRO A 46 45.71 -12.80 18.10
CA PRO A 46 46.30 -13.67 19.08
C PRO A 46 45.70 -13.39 20.48
N ASN A 47 45.36 -14.50 21.19
CA ASN A 47 44.87 -14.44 22.54
C ASN A 47 45.84 -13.69 23.47
N PRO A 48 45.38 -12.78 24.33
CA PRO A 48 46.23 -12.14 25.34
C PRO A 48 46.72 -13.19 26.33
N PRO A 49 47.97 -13.06 26.84
CA PRO A 49 48.54 -13.99 27.79
C PRO A 49 47.79 -14.03 29.10
N LEU A 50 47.51 -15.23 29.60
CA LEU A 50 46.96 -15.48 30.95
C LEU A 50 47.91 -14.94 31.98
N VAL A 51 47.52 -13.86 32.67
CA VAL A 51 48.24 -13.34 33.84
C VAL A 51 47.83 -14.19 35.03
N ASN A 52 48.71 -15.11 35.45
CA ASN A 52 48.59 -15.81 36.74
C ASN A 52 49.00 -14.87 37.86
N GLY A 53 48.03 -14.13 38.43
CA GLY A 53 48.22 -13.42 39.69
C GLY A 53 47.88 -14.29 40.90
N PRO A 54 48.56 -14.15 42.02
CA PRO A 54 48.28 -14.94 43.23
C PRO A 54 46.87 -14.66 43.76
N LEU A 55 46.11 -15.74 44.01
CA LEU A 55 44.79 -15.68 44.64
C LEU A 55 44.87 -15.05 46.03
N SER A 56 44.20 -13.92 46.21
CA SER A 56 44.03 -13.27 47.53
C SER A 56 43.06 -14.10 48.38
N PRO A 57 43.44 -14.53 49.58
CA PRO A 57 42.63 -15.41 50.43
C PRO A 57 41.78 -14.61 51.40
N TYR A 58 40.87 -13.77 50.99
CA TYR A 58 39.80 -13.26 51.84
C TYR A 58 38.73 -12.55 50.97
N MET A 59 37.80 -13.32 50.42
CA MET A 59 36.47 -12.78 50.11
C MET A 59 35.49 -13.43 51.09
N ALA A 60 34.96 -12.64 51.99
CA ALA A 60 33.76 -12.99 52.74
C ALA A 60 32.65 -13.37 51.75
N PRO A 61 31.79 -14.36 52.07
CA PRO A 61 30.71 -14.71 51.18
C PRO A 61 29.86 -13.47 50.91
N ALA A 62 29.86 -13.01 49.70
CA ALA A 62 28.98 -11.93 49.26
C ALA A 62 27.55 -12.36 49.60
N GLY A 63 26.86 -11.60 50.42
CA GLY A 63 25.43 -11.77 50.66
C GLY A 63 24.69 -11.88 49.33
N PRO A 64 23.53 -12.54 49.29
CA PRO A 64 22.77 -12.69 48.06
C PRO A 64 22.69 -11.31 47.39
N PRO A 65 22.98 -11.24 46.07
CA PRO A 65 22.94 -9.97 45.38
C PRO A 65 21.58 -9.34 45.67
N PRO A 66 21.51 -8.02 45.94
CA PRO A 66 20.22 -7.37 46.14
C PRO A 66 19.36 -7.77 44.92
N GLU A 67 18.26 -8.43 45.26
CA GLU A 67 17.25 -8.80 44.25
C GLU A 67 16.95 -7.51 43.53
N LEU A 68 17.50 -7.38 42.31
CA LEU A 68 17.15 -6.29 41.40
C LEU A 68 15.64 -6.47 41.23
N ALA A 69 14.87 -5.79 42.07
CA ALA A 69 13.45 -5.64 41.90
C ALA A 69 13.32 -5.10 40.47
N LEU A 70 13.07 -6.02 39.54
CA LEU A 70 12.69 -5.66 38.18
C LEU A 70 11.54 -4.68 38.39
N PRO A 71 11.63 -3.44 37.89
CA PRO A 71 10.56 -2.50 38.01
C PRO A 71 9.29 -3.22 37.58
N ALA A 72 8.27 -3.19 38.45
CA ALA A 72 7.02 -3.88 38.28
C ALA A 72 6.63 -3.75 36.79
N SER A 73 6.52 -4.88 36.17
CA SER A 73 6.37 -5.05 34.75
C SER A 73 5.13 -4.30 34.28
N HIS A 74 5.32 -3.12 33.70
CA HIS A 74 4.24 -2.38 33.08
C HIS A 74 4.06 -2.93 31.68
N SER A 75 3.07 -3.78 31.54
CA SER A 75 2.65 -4.39 30.30
C SER A 75 1.91 -3.38 29.43
N SER A 76 2.00 -3.61 28.16
CA SER A 76 1.19 -3.18 27.01
C SER A 76 0.52 -1.80 27.06
N ALA A 77 0.24 -1.31 25.89
CA ALA A 77 -0.49 -0.06 25.62
C ALA A 77 -1.82 0.14 26.36
N PHE A 78 -2.37 -0.91 26.97
CA PHE A 78 -3.62 -0.90 27.73
C PHE A 78 -3.48 -0.87 29.25
N GLN A 79 -2.28 -0.99 29.80
CA GLN A 79 -2.13 -0.76 31.24
C GLN A 79 -2.13 0.74 31.56
N PHE A 80 -3.30 1.26 31.72
CA PHE A 80 -3.54 2.35 32.65
C PHE A 80 -3.15 1.84 34.05
N GLU A 81 -2.26 2.47 34.73
CA GLU A 81 -1.51 1.97 35.92
C GLU A 81 -2.36 1.33 37.03
N ASN A 82 -3.69 1.38 36.98
CA ASN A 82 -4.62 0.90 38.02
C ASN A 82 -5.77 0.00 37.52
N TYR A 83 -5.81 -0.41 36.24
CA TYR A 83 -6.96 -1.15 35.70
C TYR A 83 -6.65 -2.61 35.34
N SER A 84 -5.84 -3.29 36.12
CA SER A 84 -5.40 -4.65 35.82
C SER A 84 -6.49 -5.74 35.93
N THR A 85 -7.70 -5.43 36.40
CA THR A 85 -8.71 -6.47 36.70
C THR A 85 -10.16 -6.07 36.39
N GLU A 86 -10.46 -4.82 36.09
CA GLU A 86 -11.83 -4.38 35.83
C GLU A 86 -12.19 -4.55 34.35
N ALA A 87 -13.37 -5.15 34.11
CA ALA A 87 -13.97 -5.19 32.80
C ALA A 87 -14.41 -3.78 32.37
N GLY A 88 -14.14 -3.38 31.13
CA GLY A 88 -14.49 -2.04 30.64
C GLY A 88 -14.61 -1.96 29.14
N PHE A 89 -15.33 -0.95 28.67
CA PHE A 89 -15.37 -0.62 27.25
C PHE A 89 -14.32 0.43 26.92
N TYR A 90 -13.81 0.38 25.72
CA TYR A 90 -12.95 1.42 25.19
C TYR A 90 -13.33 1.79 23.76
N LEU A 91 -13.03 3.03 23.42
CA LEU A 91 -13.28 3.62 22.12
C LEU A 91 -11.99 4.26 21.61
N HIS A 92 -11.62 3.93 20.37
CA HIS A 92 -10.61 4.67 19.64
C HIS A 92 -11.24 5.35 18.45
N LEU A 93 -10.94 6.63 18.27
CA LEU A 93 -11.33 7.42 17.12
C LEU A 93 -10.08 7.99 16.47
N GLY A 94 -9.90 7.71 15.20
CA GLY A 94 -8.71 8.12 14.50
C GLY A 94 -8.96 8.64 13.10
N THR A 95 -7.96 9.31 12.59
CA THR A 95 -7.85 9.68 11.19
C THR A 95 -6.42 9.46 10.72
N SER A 96 -6.27 9.05 9.47
CA SER A 96 -4.97 9.00 8.83
C SER A 96 -5.02 9.72 7.50
N PHE A 97 -3.86 10.15 7.03
CA PHE A 97 -3.69 10.74 5.71
C PHE A 97 -2.85 9.76 4.90
N LEU A 98 -3.53 8.83 4.20
CA LEU A 98 -2.86 7.81 3.43
C LEU A 98 -2.68 8.22 1.98
N ARG A 99 -1.51 7.93 1.44
CA ARG A 99 -1.19 8.08 0.03
C ARG A 99 -0.95 6.69 -0.57
N ARG A 100 -1.56 6.44 -1.73
CA ARG A 100 -1.23 5.27 -2.53
C ARG A 100 0.12 5.49 -3.22
N TYR A 101 1.02 4.54 -3.08
CA TYR A 101 2.29 4.58 -3.79
C TYR A 101 2.08 4.16 -5.26
N ARG A 102 2.06 5.13 -6.18
CA ARG A 102 1.79 5.01 -7.62
C ARG A 102 0.35 4.56 -7.94
N ALA A 103 -0.30 5.22 -8.88
CA ALA A 103 -1.65 4.88 -9.34
C ALA A 103 -1.71 3.62 -10.21
N GLY A 104 -0.64 3.31 -10.89
CA GLY A 104 -0.59 2.16 -11.79
C GLY A 104 0.85 1.77 -12.16
N ASP A 105 0.96 0.62 -12.81
CA ASP A 105 2.18 0.22 -13.47
C ASP A 105 2.35 1.02 -14.77
N ARG A 106 3.57 1.21 -15.20
CA ARG A 106 3.88 1.73 -16.53
C ARG A 106 3.35 0.74 -17.57
N GLY A 107 2.23 1.05 -18.21
CA GLY A 107 1.56 0.09 -19.09
C GLY A 107 1.10 0.65 -20.43
N THR A 108 0.60 1.87 -20.42
CA THR A 108 0.05 2.49 -21.63
C THR A 108 0.77 3.80 -21.89
N PRO A 109 1.73 3.82 -22.83
CA PRO A 109 2.49 5.03 -23.14
C PRO A 109 1.64 6.05 -23.87
N ILE A 110 1.93 7.33 -23.59
CA ILE A 110 1.42 8.49 -24.33
C ILE A 110 2.61 9.04 -25.11
N PHE A 111 2.41 9.22 -26.39
CA PHE A 111 3.44 9.67 -27.34
C PHE A 111 3.17 11.10 -27.79
N ALA A 112 4.24 11.87 -28.00
CA ALA A 112 4.17 13.06 -28.84
C ALA A 112 4.19 12.62 -30.30
N ASP A 113 3.22 13.10 -31.07
CA ASP A 113 3.11 12.85 -32.52
C ASP A 113 3.11 14.21 -33.22
N PRO A 114 4.27 14.88 -33.31
CA PRO A 114 4.33 16.26 -33.80
C PRO A 114 4.06 16.43 -35.27
N ASP A 115 4.18 15.34 -36.02
CA ASP A 115 4.01 15.39 -37.46
C ASP A 115 3.07 14.27 -37.95
N GLN A 116 2.15 14.64 -38.74
CA GLN A 116 1.17 13.82 -39.49
C GLN A 116 1.80 12.69 -40.35
N VAL A 117 2.97 12.20 -40.00
CA VAL A 117 3.78 11.27 -40.80
C VAL A 117 3.10 9.91 -40.98
N LEU A 118 1.97 9.66 -40.35
CA LEU A 118 1.35 8.34 -40.32
C LEU A 118 0.00 8.25 -41.02
N ASP A 119 -0.11 8.91 -42.12
CA ASP A 119 -1.20 8.66 -43.10
C ASP A 119 -1.11 7.25 -43.76
N THR A 120 -0.14 6.44 -43.30
CA THR A 120 0.11 5.09 -43.84
C THR A 120 -0.72 3.98 -43.19
N GLY A 121 -1.60 4.28 -42.24
CA GLY A 121 -2.41 3.27 -41.55
C GLY A 121 -1.64 2.40 -40.55
N PHE A 122 -0.32 2.53 -40.46
CA PHE A 122 0.51 1.77 -39.53
C PHE A 122 1.05 2.67 -38.42
N PHE A 123 0.72 2.32 -37.19
CA PHE A 123 1.26 2.97 -36.00
C PHE A 123 2.57 2.31 -35.59
N SER A 124 3.71 2.89 -35.94
CA SER A 124 5.03 2.42 -35.50
C SER A 124 5.38 3.05 -34.15
N ARG A 125 5.12 2.34 -33.05
CA ARG A 125 5.48 2.76 -31.67
C ARG A 125 6.95 3.09 -31.49
N ASN A 126 7.82 2.56 -32.34
CA ASN A 126 9.27 2.65 -32.17
C ASN A 126 9.84 4.01 -32.54
N ASN A 127 9.09 4.83 -33.24
CA ASN A 127 9.59 6.10 -33.82
C ASN A 127 9.03 7.35 -33.14
N LEU A 128 8.06 7.21 -32.22
CA LEU A 128 7.47 8.34 -31.53
C LEU A 128 8.09 8.54 -30.16
N PRO A 129 8.41 9.77 -29.77
CA PRO A 129 8.91 10.05 -28.42
C PRO A 129 7.80 9.84 -27.40
N ARG A 130 8.04 8.95 -26.45
CA ARG A 130 7.17 8.77 -25.29
C ARG A 130 7.34 9.97 -24.35
N ILE A 131 6.23 10.64 -24.02
CA ILE A 131 6.20 11.82 -23.16
C ILE A 131 5.64 11.54 -21.76
N ALA A 132 4.76 10.55 -21.65
CA ALA A 132 4.16 10.16 -20.38
C ALA A 132 3.66 8.72 -20.44
N ASP A 133 3.13 8.26 -19.32
CA ASP A 133 2.43 6.99 -19.19
C ASP A 133 1.12 7.18 -18.41
N VAL A 134 0.12 6.38 -18.74
CA VAL A 134 -1.17 6.39 -18.01
C VAL A 134 -0.95 6.13 -16.52
N GLY A 135 0.09 5.37 -16.15
CA GLY A 135 0.47 5.11 -14.77
C GLY A 135 1.20 6.25 -14.04
N ASP A 136 1.52 7.36 -14.73
CA ASP A 136 2.24 8.50 -14.13
C ASP A 136 1.32 9.43 -13.32
N VAL A 137 0.03 9.09 -13.17
CA VAL A 137 -0.86 9.81 -12.24
C VAL A 137 -0.32 9.67 -10.82
N ASP A 138 -0.03 10.79 -10.19
CA ASP A 138 0.49 10.84 -8.81
C ASP A 138 -0.65 10.95 -7.79
N PRO A 139 -0.94 9.88 -7.02
CA PRO A 139 -1.98 9.92 -6.01
C PRO A 139 -1.61 10.86 -4.87
N SER A 140 -2.53 11.75 -4.50
CA SER A 140 -2.38 12.61 -3.35
C SER A 140 -2.70 11.88 -2.03
N TYR A 141 -2.31 12.49 -0.91
CA TYR A 141 -2.75 12.05 0.41
C TYR A 141 -4.27 12.19 0.53
N ARG A 142 -4.92 11.16 1.11
CA ARG A 142 -6.35 11.11 1.37
C ARG A 142 -6.60 10.91 2.85
N TYR A 143 -7.54 11.66 3.40
CA TYR A 143 -8.00 11.41 4.75
C TYR A 143 -8.85 10.14 4.80
N ASN A 144 -8.79 9.47 5.93
CA ASN A 144 -9.67 8.35 6.26
C ASN A 144 -10.08 8.47 7.73
N GLY A 145 -11.17 7.82 8.07
CA GLY A 145 -11.64 7.67 9.44
C GLY A 145 -11.43 6.25 9.93
N THR A 146 -11.04 6.12 11.17
CA THR A 146 -10.93 4.83 11.87
C THR A 146 -11.74 4.86 13.16
N VAL A 147 -12.40 3.76 13.47
CA VAL A 147 -13.12 3.57 14.74
C VAL A 147 -12.82 2.18 15.26
N THR A 148 -12.47 2.08 16.54
CA THR A 148 -12.34 0.82 17.26
C THR A 148 -13.22 0.85 18.49
N LEU A 149 -14.07 -0.14 18.62
CA LEU A 149 -14.81 -0.44 19.83
C LEU A 149 -14.29 -1.72 20.42
N GLY A 150 -13.96 -1.72 21.69
CA GLY A 150 -13.46 -2.91 22.37
C GLY A 150 -14.08 -3.09 23.76
N TYR A 151 -14.13 -4.34 24.16
CA TYR A 151 -14.50 -4.75 25.51
C TYR A 151 -13.35 -5.51 26.13
N LEU A 152 -12.88 -4.98 27.24
CA LEU A 152 -11.77 -5.47 28.02
C LEU A 152 -12.29 -6.42 29.10
N TYR A 153 -11.69 -7.58 29.27
CA TYR A 153 -12.00 -8.54 30.33
C TYR A 153 -10.72 -9.26 30.78
N ALA A 154 -10.30 -9.03 32.00
CA ALA A 154 -9.03 -9.57 32.54
C ALA A 154 -7.84 -9.29 31.56
N ASN A 155 -7.21 -10.33 31.04
CA ASN A 155 -6.08 -10.25 30.11
C ASN A 155 -6.51 -10.36 28.64
N HIS A 156 -7.78 -10.14 28.33
CA HIS A 156 -8.34 -10.34 27.01
C HIS A 156 -9.17 -9.13 26.57
N ALA A 157 -9.23 -8.91 25.29
CA ALA A 157 -10.19 -7.98 24.72
C ALA A 157 -10.78 -8.53 23.41
N ILE A 158 -12.02 -8.13 23.15
CA ILE A 158 -12.66 -8.30 21.83
C ILE A 158 -12.79 -6.92 21.23
N GLU A 159 -12.32 -6.74 20.01
CA GLU A 159 -12.29 -5.47 19.30
C GLU A 159 -13.04 -5.58 17.97
N VAL A 160 -13.82 -4.56 17.66
CA VAL A 160 -14.38 -4.34 16.32
C VAL A 160 -13.73 -3.08 15.76
N ASN A 161 -13.01 -3.22 14.67
CA ASN A 161 -12.34 -2.11 14.00
C ASN A 161 -13.03 -1.80 12.68
N GLY A 162 -13.26 -0.52 12.41
CA GLY A 162 -13.75 0.00 11.15
C GLY A 162 -12.78 1.03 10.57
N PHE A 163 -12.60 0.98 9.27
CA PHE A 163 -11.75 1.90 8.51
C PHE A 163 -12.48 2.31 7.24
N TYR A 164 -12.53 3.61 6.95
CA TYR A 164 -13.17 4.15 5.76
C TYR A 164 -12.35 5.29 5.16
N MET A 165 -11.87 5.09 3.93
CA MET A 165 -11.27 6.11 3.07
C MET A 165 -12.27 6.41 1.94
N PRO A 166 -12.86 7.62 1.88
CA PRO A 166 -13.83 7.97 0.85
C PRO A 166 -13.18 8.01 -0.53
N GLU A 167 -14.02 7.89 -1.56
CA GLU A 167 -13.56 8.00 -2.94
C GLU A 167 -12.87 9.35 -3.16
N GLY A 168 -11.73 9.29 -3.79
CA GLY A 168 -10.99 10.46 -4.18
C GLY A 168 -10.40 10.30 -5.58
N SER A 169 -10.24 11.39 -6.30
CA SER A 169 -9.69 11.40 -7.65
C SER A 169 -8.40 12.21 -7.75
N ASN A 170 -7.51 11.74 -8.60
CA ASN A 170 -6.31 12.44 -9.06
C ASN A 170 -6.31 12.44 -10.58
N ARG A 171 -5.88 13.53 -11.19
CA ARG A 171 -5.95 13.73 -12.62
C ARG A 171 -4.69 14.41 -13.12
N PHE A 172 -4.22 14.00 -14.29
CA PHE A 172 -3.31 14.82 -15.10
C PHE A 172 -3.85 14.97 -16.52
N THR A 173 -3.47 16.05 -17.17
CA THR A 173 -3.95 16.39 -18.49
C THR A 173 -2.77 16.84 -19.35
N LEU A 174 -2.68 16.31 -20.56
CA LEU A 174 -1.77 16.74 -21.60
C LEU A 174 -2.58 17.35 -22.72
N GLY A 175 -2.11 18.47 -23.27
CA GLY A 175 -2.74 19.16 -24.39
C GLY A 175 -1.70 19.47 -25.46
N SER A 176 -2.00 19.15 -26.71
CA SER A 176 -1.20 19.48 -27.89
C SER A 176 -2.06 19.29 -29.13
N ARG A 177 -2.28 20.34 -29.91
CA ARG A 177 -3.14 20.28 -31.11
C ARG A 177 -2.66 19.19 -32.09
N GLY A 178 -3.47 18.13 -32.25
CA GLY A 178 -3.16 16.98 -33.09
C GLY A 178 -1.84 16.27 -32.78
N GLY A 179 -1.23 16.56 -31.64
CA GLY A 179 0.13 16.12 -31.33
C GLY A 179 0.23 15.02 -30.28
N LEU A 180 -0.88 14.38 -29.88
CA LEU A 180 -0.90 13.33 -28.88
C LEU A 180 -1.42 12.01 -29.45
N SER A 181 -0.74 10.91 -29.17
CA SER A 181 -1.17 9.58 -29.56
C SER A 181 -1.07 8.59 -28.41
N LEU A 182 -2.07 7.74 -28.28
CA LEU A 182 -2.09 6.63 -27.36
C LEU A 182 -1.66 5.32 -28.02
N GLY A 183 -1.02 4.44 -27.27
CA GLY A 183 -0.47 3.18 -27.76
C GLY A 183 -1.51 2.08 -28.03
N PHE A 184 -2.78 2.41 -28.30
CA PHE A 184 -3.81 1.42 -28.63
C PHE A 184 -3.70 1.02 -30.11
N ALA A 185 -3.54 -0.28 -30.36
CA ALA A 185 -3.44 -0.84 -31.70
C ALA A 185 -3.73 -2.34 -31.66
N ASN A 186 -3.98 -2.91 -32.86
CA ASN A 186 -3.96 -4.37 -33.05
C ASN A 186 -2.54 -4.93 -32.93
N PRO A 187 -2.35 -6.26 -32.77
CA PRO A 187 -1.03 -6.89 -32.62
C PRO A 187 -0.09 -6.64 -33.82
N ASP A 188 -0.63 -6.48 -35.02
CA ASP A 188 0.10 -6.17 -36.25
C ASP A 188 0.49 -4.69 -36.39
N GLY A 189 0.09 -3.87 -35.39
CA GLY A 189 0.32 -2.42 -35.40
C GLY A 189 -0.71 -1.63 -36.21
N SER A 190 -1.70 -2.30 -36.81
CA SER A 190 -2.80 -1.61 -37.50
C SER A 190 -3.72 -0.91 -36.52
N VAL A 191 -4.39 0.14 -36.96
CA VAL A 191 -5.45 0.80 -36.19
C VAL A 191 -6.70 -0.08 -36.26
N PRO A 192 -7.37 -0.37 -35.14
CA PRO A 192 -8.59 -1.15 -35.14
C PRO A 192 -9.69 -0.54 -36.00
N LEU A 193 -10.54 -1.40 -36.56
CA LEU A 193 -11.68 -0.96 -37.38
C LEU A 193 -12.54 0.05 -36.59
N GLY A 194 -12.85 1.17 -37.19
CA GLY A 194 -13.58 2.29 -36.62
C GLY A 194 -12.70 3.29 -35.84
N PHE A 195 -11.39 3.05 -35.80
CA PHE A 195 -10.39 3.99 -35.28
C PHE A 195 -9.43 4.45 -36.39
N GLU A 196 -9.74 4.06 -37.66
CA GLU A 196 -8.97 4.48 -38.83
C GLU A 196 -9.15 5.97 -39.08
N GLY A 197 -8.15 6.53 -39.75
CA GLY A 197 -8.15 7.91 -40.16
C GLY A 197 -7.75 8.88 -39.04
N ASN A 198 -7.85 10.13 -39.36
CA ASN A 198 -7.43 11.26 -38.54
C ASN A 198 -8.62 11.78 -37.71
N ASN A 199 -9.22 10.92 -36.91
CA ASN A 199 -10.38 11.29 -36.08
C ASN A 199 -10.04 11.68 -34.66
N GLY A 200 -8.74 11.67 -34.31
CA GLY A 200 -8.22 12.13 -33.00
C GLY A 200 -8.55 11.26 -31.78
N LEU A 201 -9.31 10.17 -31.96
CA LEU A 201 -9.74 9.37 -30.81
C LEU A 201 -8.58 8.67 -30.08
N TRP A 202 -7.59 8.16 -30.81
CA TRP A 202 -6.39 7.52 -30.24
C TRP A 202 -5.10 8.06 -30.83
N ARG A 203 -5.18 8.67 -31.97
CA ARG A 203 -4.08 9.28 -32.69
C ARG A 203 -4.41 10.74 -32.97
N GLN A 204 -3.38 11.57 -32.92
CA GLN A 204 -3.47 13.00 -33.19
C GLN A 204 -4.55 13.72 -32.37
N ALA A 205 -4.74 13.24 -31.14
CA ALA A 205 -5.63 13.88 -30.17
C ALA A 205 -5.07 15.25 -29.76
N ASP A 206 -5.96 16.20 -29.52
CA ASP A 206 -5.64 17.49 -28.95
C ASP A 206 -5.41 17.41 -27.44
N LEU A 207 -6.14 16.51 -26.79
CA LEU A 207 -6.12 16.38 -25.35
C LEU A 207 -6.14 14.92 -24.93
N VAL A 208 -5.27 14.58 -23.97
CA VAL A 208 -5.30 13.31 -23.23
C VAL A 208 -5.41 13.62 -21.77
N GLN A 209 -6.47 13.13 -21.13
CA GLN A 209 -6.71 13.27 -19.72
C GLN A 209 -6.74 11.90 -19.05
N VAL A 210 -5.93 11.71 -18.02
CA VAL A 210 -5.92 10.49 -17.21
C VAL A 210 -6.43 10.81 -15.82
N GLU A 211 -7.42 10.06 -15.37
CA GLU A 211 -7.98 10.18 -14.03
C GLU A 211 -7.87 8.84 -13.30
N PHE A 212 -7.37 8.89 -12.06
CA PHE A 212 -7.33 7.76 -11.14
C PHE A 212 -8.23 8.05 -9.95
N LYS A 213 -9.10 7.10 -9.59
CA LYS A 213 -9.97 7.15 -8.41
C LYS A 213 -9.70 5.93 -7.54
N ASN A 214 -9.80 6.10 -6.23
CA ASN A 214 -9.69 5.01 -5.28
C ASN A 214 -10.56 5.23 -4.04
N GLN A 215 -11.01 4.12 -3.47
CA GLN A 215 -11.77 4.03 -2.22
C GLN A 215 -11.32 2.79 -1.47
N LEU A 216 -11.29 2.86 -0.14
CA LEU A 216 -10.91 1.73 0.71
C LEU A 216 -11.83 1.64 1.93
N ILE A 217 -12.39 0.46 2.16
CA ILE A 217 -13.23 0.13 3.32
C ILE A 217 -12.67 -1.11 3.97
N SER A 218 -12.55 -1.14 5.29
CA SER A 218 -12.13 -2.35 6.02
C SER A 218 -12.91 -2.49 7.31
N GLY A 219 -13.25 -3.73 7.63
CA GLY A 219 -13.81 -4.13 8.92
C GLY A 219 -13.02 -5.30 9.48
N GLU A 220 -12.77 -5.30 10.79
CA GLU A 220 -11.98 -6.32 11.45
C GLU A 220 -12.59 -6.66 12.81
N LEU A 221 -12.69 -7.94 13.10
CA LEU A 221 -13.04 -8.46 14.42
C LEU A 221 -11.81 -9.16 14.99
N LEU A 222 -11.30 -8.66 16.11
CA LEU A 222 -10.08 -9.13 16.73
C LEU A 222 -10.34 -9.63 18.15
N TYR A 223 -9.65 -10.68 18.51
CA TYR A 223 -9.39 -11.08 19.88
C TYR A 223 -7.94 -10.69 20.21
N ARG A 224 -7.78 -9.95 21.29
CA ARG A 224 -6.50 -9.52 21.83
C ARG A 224 -6.20 -10.27 23.12
N ASN A 225 -4.99 -10.76 23.24
CA ASN A 225 -4.49 -11.39 24.46
C ASN A 225 -3.16 -10.74 24.82
N TRP A 226 -3.03 -10.26 26.05
CA TRP A 226 -1.76 -9.87 26.59
C TRP A 226 -1.30 -10.86 27.66
N ASN A 227 -0.06 -11.29 27.53
CA ASN A 227 0.55 -12.17 28.49
C ASN A 227 1.31 -11.34 29.56
N PRO A 228 0.85 -11.32 30.83
CA PRO A 228 1.53 -10.55 31.87
C PRO A 228 2.98 -11.01 32.12
N ALA A 229 3.36 -12.22 31.72
CA ALA A 229 4.72 -12.72 31.82
C ALA A 229 5.66 -12.19 30.73
N VAL A 230 5.10 -11.72 29.60
CA VAL A 230 5.85 -11.15 28.47
C VAL A 230 5.46 -9.68 28.30
N ASN A 231 5.75 -8.91 29.30
CA ASN A 231 5.28 -7.58 29.70
C ASN A 231 5.29 -6.44 28.66
N SER A 232 5.44 -6.70 27.36
CA SER A 232 5.49 -5.65 26.34
C SER A 232 4.88 -6.02 25.01
N VAL A 233 4.24 -7.18 24.88
CA VAL A 233 3.69 -7.65 23.59
C VAL A 233 2.30 -8.24 23.78
N ASP A 234 1.33 -7.71 23.04
CA ASP A 234 -0.01 -8.24 22.92
C ASP A 234 -0.12 -9.04 21.61
N PHE A 235 -0.83 -10.15 21.65
CA PHE A 235 -1.12 -10.94 20.48
C PHE A 235 -2.55 -10.68 20.00
N LEU A 236 -2.69 -10.58 18.71
CA LEU A 236 -3.95 -10.30 18.01
C LEU A 236 -4.30 -11.46 17.10
N VAL A 237 -5.53 -11.93 17.14
CA VAL A 237 -6.05 -12.93 16.21
C VAL A 237 -7.49 -12.58 15.85
N GLY A 238 -7.88 -12.76 14.58
CA GLY A 238 -9.23 -12.44 14.19
C GLY A 238 -9.52 -12.64 12.73
N VAL A 239 -10.56 -11.97 12.26
CA VAL A 239 -11.00 -11.98 10.86
C VAL A 239 -11.07 -10.57 10.32
N ARG A 240 -10.76 -10.43 9.04
CA ARG A 240 -10.76 -9.13 8.34
C ARG A 240 -11.48 -9.22 7.02
N TYR A 241 -12.30 -8.21 6.78
CA TYR A 241 -12.85 -7.86 5.48
C TYR A 241 -12.21 -6.57 5.00
N LEU A 242 -11.86 -6.50 3.70
CA LEU A 242 -11.42 -5.27 3.07
C LEU A 242 -12.02 -5.20 1.66
N ASN A 243 -12.54 -4.03 1.30
CA ASN A 243 -12.93 -3.69 -0.06
C ASN A 243 -12.05 -2.55 -0.57
N LEU A 244 -11.34 -2.82 -1.66
CA LEU A 244 -10.55 -1.85 -2.41
C LEU A 244 -11.16 -1.67 -3.77
N LYS A 245 -11.68 -0.47 -4.03
CA LYS A 245 -12.21 -0.07 -5.33
C LYS A 245 -11.27 0.95 -5.96
N GLU A 246 -10.76 0.64 -7.14
CA GLU A 246 -9.87 1.51 -7.91
C GLU A 246 -10.38 1.64 -9.34
N GLN A 247 -10.31 2.84 -9.89
CA GLN A 247 -10.69 3.12 -11.27
C GLN A 247 -9.62 3.97 -11.94
N MET A 248 -9.28 3.64 -13.16
CA MET A 248 -8.48 4.47 -14.05
C MET A 248 -9.25 4.73 -15.32
N SER A 249 -9.31 5.98 -15.75
CA SER A 249 -9.92 6.35 -17.01
C SER A 249 -8.99 7.22 -17.85
N VAL A 250 -8.98 6.97 -19.12
CA VAL A 250 -8.25 7.73 -20.13
C VAL A 250 -9.26 8.34 -21.08
N LEU A 251 -9.29 9.65 -21.14
CA LEU A 251 -10.11 10.43 -22.06
C LEU A 251 -9.19 11.01 -23.14
N THR A 252 -9.57 10.85 -24.39
CA THR A 252 -8.97 11.54 -25.54
C THR A 252 -10.01 12.45 -26.18
N ASP A 253 -9.58 13.59 -26.70
CA ASP A 253 -10.43 14.56 -27.36
C ASP A 253 -9.63 15.23 -28.49
N ASP A 254 -10.17 15.22 -29.70
CA ASP A 254 -9.53 15.79 -30.89
C ASP A 254 -9.88 17.27 -31.08
N GLU A 255 -10.99 17.74 -30.56
CA GLU A 255 -11.44 19.12 -30.70
C GLU A 255 -11.47 19.89 -29.38
N ALA A 256 -10.62 19.49 -28.41
CA ALA A 256 -10.58 20.12 -27.08
C ALA A 256 -10.29 21.63 -27.10
N PHE A 257 -9.66 22.12 -28.20
CA PHE A 257 -9.33 23.53 -28.37
C PHE A 257 -10.17 24.23 -29.43
N VAL A 258 -11.13 23.51 -30.01
CA VAL A 258 -12.06 24.05 -31.05
C VAL A 258 -13.44 24.09 -30.40
N THR A 259 -14.05 25.26 -30.42
CA THR A 259 -15.45 25.40 -30.08
C THR A 259 -16.28 25.40 -31.38
N ASN A 260 -17.39 24.65 -31.37
CA ASN A 260 -18.37 24.77 -32.42
C ASN A 260 -18.96 26.18 -32.51
N ASP A 261 -19.76 26.48 -33.52
CA ASP A 261 -20.41 27.78 -33.72
C ASP A 261 -21.25 28.25 -32.51
N PHE A 262 -21.55 27.36 -31.57
CA PHE A 262 -22.27 27.62 -30.32
C PHE A 262 -21.35 27.73 -29.10
N GLY A 263 -20.02 27.68 -29.25
CA GLY A 263 -19.07 27.77 -28.15
C GLY A 263 -18.99 26.48 -27.28
N GLN A 264 -19.42 25.34 -27.81
CA GLN A 264 -19.38 24.06 -27.08
C GLN A 264 -18.37 23.12 -27.75
N ASN A 265 -17.72 22.28 -26.94
CA ASN A 265 -16.85 21.20 -27.44
C ASN A 265 -17.68 20.16 -28.21
N ASP A 266 -17.18 19.70 -29.32
CA ASP A 266 -17.79 18.60 -30.06
C ASP A 266 -17.43 17.26 -29.40
N ILE A 267 -18.35 16.75 -28.59
CA ILE A 267 -18.17 15.47 -27.86
C ILE A 267 -18.09 14.26 -28.81
N THR A 268 -18.49 14.41 -30.11
CA THR A 268 -18.45 13.30 -31.06
C THR A 268 -17.02 12.84 -31.36
N ARG A 269 -16.03 13.70 -31.13
CA ARG A 269 -14.60 13.40 -31.32
C ARG A 269 -13.87 13.06 -30.06
N SER A 270 -14.58 12.59 -29.04
CA SER A 270 -14.02 12.13 -27.80
C SER A 270 -14.16 10.63 -27.62
N ALA A 271 -13.20 10.01 -26.91
CA ALA A 271 -13.31 8.63 -26.48
C ALA A 271 -12.83 8.50 -25.02
N LYS A 272 -13.51 7.66 -24.27
CA LYS A 272 -13.16 7.36 -22.89
C LYS A 272 -13.00 5.86 -22.67
N TYR A 273 -11.78 5.46 -22.32
CA TYR A 273 -11.49 4.12 -21.84
C TYR A 273 -11.46 4.11 -20.32
N ARG A 274 -12.23 3.22 -19.69
CA ARG A 274 -12.31 3.06 -18.24
C ARG A 274 -11.95 1.63 -17.87
N SER A 275 -11.04 1.51 -16.90
CA SER A 275 -10.70 0.26 -16.23
C SER A 275 -11.04 0.40 -14.76
N GLU A 276 -11.92 -0.43 -14.24
CA GLU A 276 -12.32 -0.47 -12.83
C GLU A 276 -12.00 -1.83 -12.25
N ILE A 277 -11.40 -1.83 -11.07
CA ILE A 277 -11.10 -3.00 -10.28
C ILE A 277 -11.79 -2.85 -8.92
N ASP A 278 -12.58 -3.84 -8.57
CA ASP A 278 -13.20 -3.97 -7.26
C ASP A 278 -12.70 -5.27 -6.60
N THR A 279 -11.98 -5.13 -5.49
CA THR A 279 -11.37 -6.25 -4.78
C THR A 279 -11.99 -6.40 -3.41
N HIS A 280 -12.56 -7.56 -3.15
CA HIS A 280 -13.09 -7.96 -1.85
C HIS A 280 -12.15 -9.00 -1.23
N PHE A 281 -11.48 -8.63 -0.16
CA PHE A 281 -10.62 -9.52 0.62
C PHE A 281 -11.36 -10.06 1.84
N TYR A 282 -11.25 -11.34 2.08
CA TYR A 282 -11.73 -12.03 3.28
C TYR A 282 -10.59 -12.89 3.84
N GLY A 283 -10.16 -12.64 5.07
CA GLY A 283 -9.00 -13.35 5.60
C GLY A 283 -8.97 -13.46 7.12
N LEU A 284 -8.09 -14.35 7.57
CA LEU A 284 -7.70 -14.48 8.97
C LEU A 284 -6.56 -13.53 9.26
N THR A 285 -6.65 -12.79 10.37
CA THR A 285 -5.63 -11.85 10.83
C THR A 285 -4.87 -12.42 12.01
N LEU A 286 -3.56 -12.30 11.97
CA LEU A 286 -2.65 -12.47 13.11
C LEU A 286 -1.82 -11.20 13.27
N GLY A 287 -1.54 -10.82 14.51
CA GLY A 287 -0.75 -9.63 14.76
C GLY A 287 -0.16 -9.58 16.14
N ALA A 288 0.65 -8.56 16.34
CA ALA A 288 1.24 -8.21 17.61
C ALA A 288 1.30 -6.70 17.77
N GLU A 289 1.01 -6.23 18.97
CA GLU A 289 1.27 -4.87 19.41
C GLU A 289 2.33 -4.90 20.50
N TRP A 290 3.30 -4.02 20.42
CA TRP A 290 4.31 -3.84 21.45
C TRP A 290 4.43 -2.37 21.85
N SER A 291 4.72 -2.13 23.11
CA SER A 291 4.86 -0.77 23.64
C SER A 291 6.05 -0.67 24.56
N VAL A 292 6.75 0.45 24.50
CA VAL A 292 7.95 0.71 25.29
C VAL A 292 7.88 2.14 25.84
N PRO A 293 8.03 2.33 27.16
CA PRO A 293 8.06 3.66 27.75
C PRO A 293 9.29 4.43 27.27
N LEU A 294 9.10 5.66 26.82
CA LEU A 294 10.16 6.55 26.36
C LEU A 294 10.60 7.51 27.47
N TRP A 295 9.66 8.25 28.07
CA TRP A 295 9.97 9.28 29.05
C TRP A 295 8.86 9.44 30.08
N GLN A 296 9.23 9.43 31.35
CA GLN A 296 8.37 9.70 32.53
C GLN A 296 7.01 8.97 32.50
N LYS A 297 6.93 7.79 31.86
CA LYS A 297 5.69 7.01 31.67
C LYS A 297 4.54 7.77 30.97
N ARG A 298 4.77 9.00 30.49
CA ARG A 298 3.77 9.78 29.72
C ARG A 298 3.85 9.54 28.22
N PHE A 299 5.03 9.16 27.74
CA PHE A 299 5.28 8.91 26.30
C PHE A 299 5.68 7.45 26.12
N TRP A 300 5.03 6.78 25.21
CA TRP A 300 5.28 5.39 24.86
C TRP A 300 5.52 5.26 23.37
N LEU A 301 6.51 4.51 22.98
CA LEU A 301 6.69 4.08 21.61
C LEU A 301 5.91 2.79 21.40
N THR A 302 4.96 2.82 20.48
CA THR A 302 4.09 1.68 20.16
C THR A 302 4.27 1.26 18.73
N GLY A 303 4.40 -0.05 18.51
CA GLY A 303 4.38 -0.65 17.19
C GLY A 303 3.30 -1.71 17.10
N ILE A 304 2.54 -1.67 16.00
CA ILE A 304 1.53 -2.68 15.67
C ILE A 304 1.91 -3.29 14.33
N THR A 305 1.95 -4.62 14.30
CA THR A 305 2.15 -5.37 13.06
C THR A 305 1.03 -6.38 12.93
N LYS A 306 0.31 -6.35 11.81
CA LYS A 306 -0.73 -7.32 11.50
C LYS A 306 -0.50 -7.91 10.12
N GLY A 307 -0.69 -9.22 9.98
CA GLY A 307 -0.77 -9.91 8.71
C GLY A 307 -2.12 -10.58 8.58
N ALA A 308 -2.75 -10.49 7.42
CA ALA A 308 -3.97 -11.22 7.13
C ALA A 308 -3.77 -12.04 5.85
N TRP A 309 -4.25 -13.27 5.89
CA TRP A 309 -4.15 -14.23 4.77
C TRP A 309 -5.54 -14.77 4.46
N GLY A 310 -5.87 -14.80 3.17
CA GLY A 310 -7.21 -15.18 2.79
C GLY A 310 -7.43 -15.20 1.29
N VAL A 311 -8.63 -14.81 0.89
CA VAL A 311 -9.10 -14.86 -0.49
C VAL A 311 -9.46 -13.47 -0.97
N ASN A 312 -8.94 -13.09 -2.14
CA ASN A 312 -9.35 -11.92 -2.91
C ASN A 312 -10.34 -12.36 -3.99
N HIS A 313 -11.55 -11.81 -3.95
CA HIS A 313 -12.48 -11.83 -5.08
C HIS A 313 -12.31 -10.51 -5.84
N VAL A 314 -11.69 -10.59 -7.01
CA VAL A 314 -11.34 -9.44 -7.84
C VAL A 314 -12.30 -9.37 -9.02
N GLN A 315 -13.03 -8.29 -9.13
CA GLN A 315 -13.91 -7.98 -10.26
C GLN A 315 -13.27 -6.90 -11.13
N ARG A 316 -13.23 -7.12 -12.43
CA ARG A 316 -12.73 -6.17 -13.43
C ARG A 316 -13.86 -5.75 -14.34
N THR A 317 -14.01 -4.45 -14.53
CA THR A 317 -14.88 -3.86 -15.56
C THR A 317 -14.02 -3.00 -16.50
N LEU A 318 -14.12 -3.29 -17.79
CA LEU A 318 -13.48 -2.51 -18.85
C LEU A 318 -14.59 -1.93 -19.74
N ASP A 319 -14.62 -0.61 -19.83
CA ASP A 319 -15.59 0.11 -20.65
C ASP A 319 -14.87 1.02 -21.65
N LEU A 320 -15.27 0.97 -22.90
CA LEU A 320 -14.93 1.96 -23.92
C LEU A 320 -16.21 2.66 -24.36
N THR A 321 -16.24 3.97 -24.25
CA THR A 321 -17.30 4.82 -24.77
C THR A 321 -16.69 5.80 -25.76
N ARG A 322 -17.41 6.05 -26.88
CA ARG A 322 -17.02 6.97 -27.95
C ARG A 322 -18.13 7.97 -28.19
N GLY A 323 -17.76 9.22 -28.34
CA GLY A 323 -18.73 10.30 -28.63
C GLY A 323 -19.43 10.15 -29.98
N ASP A 324 -18.78 9.52 -30.97
CA ASP A 324 -19.34 9.24 -32.29
C ASP A 324 -20.34 8.07 -32.31
N GLY A 325 -20.53 7.39 -31.19
CA GLY A 325 -21.46 6.27 -31.06
C GLY A 325 -21.00 4.96 -31.72
N LEU A 326 -19.78 4.93 -32.30
CA LEU A 326 -19.21 3.74 -32.91
C LEU A 326 -18.43 2.91 -31.88
N GLN A 327 -18.38 1.61 -32.11
CA GLN A 327 -17.54 0.64 -31.39
C GLN A 327 -17.33 0.90 -29.87
N ALA A 328 -18.43 0.90 -29.14
CA ALA A 328 -18.40 0.84 -27.70
C ALA A 328 -18.33 -0.63 -27.21
N PHE A 329 -17.66 -0.88 -26.08
CA PHE A 329 -17.73 -2.18 -25.42
C PHE A 329 -17.80 -2.02 -23.91
N SER A 330 -18.37 -3.03 -23.26
CA SER A 330 -18.33 -3.19 -21.83
C SER A 330 -18.08 -4.66 -21.49
N VAL A 331 -17.02 -4.94 -20.77
CA VAL A 331 -16.61 -6.30 -20.42
C VAL A 331 -16.45 -6.42 -18.92
N LYS A 332 -17.10 -7.41 -18.32
CA LYS A 332 -16.94 -7.76 -16.91
C LYS A 332 -16.34 -9.15 -16.79
N ASN A 333 -15.35 -9.26 -15.93
CA ASN A 333 -14.72 -10.52 -15.55
C ASN A 333 -14.47 -10.52 -14.04
N ASP A 334 -14.46 -11.69 -13.46
CA ASP A 334 -14.08 -11.88 -12.05
C ASP A 334 -13.06 -12.99 -11.90
N ARG A 335 -12.34 -12.94 -10.79
CA ARG A 335 -11.35 -13.94 -10.42
C ARG A 335 -11.23 -14.04 -8.92
N VAL A 336 -11.16 -15.27 -8.43
CA VAL A 336 -10.84 -15.60 -7.05
C VAL A 336 -9.37 -16.02 -6.98
N GLN A 337 -8.61 -15.42 -6.06
CA GLN A 337 -7.19 -15.74 -5.88
C GLN A 337 -6.76 -15.58 -4.44
N PHE A 338 -5.61 -16.15 -4.07
CA PHE A 338 -5.03 -15.96 -2.75
C PHE A 338 -4.62 -14.51 -2.55
N GLY A 339 -4.99 -13.94 -1.40
CA GLY A 339 -4.69 -12.59 -1.00
C GLY A 339 -3.94 -12.52 0.31
N GLN A 340 -3.13 -11.50 0.46
CA GLN A 340 -2.41 -11.18 1.68
C GLN A 340 -2.52 -9.70 1.95
N LEU A 341 -2.51 -9.34 3.24
CA LEU A 341 -2.55 -7.96 3.68
C LEU A 341 -1.61 -7.79 4.87
N TYR A 342 -0.78 -6.78 4.83
CA TYR A 342 0.13 -6.43 5.92
C TYR A 342 -0.13 -4.99 6.35
N ASP A 343 -0.30 -4.81 7.64
CA ASP A 343 -0.55 -3.51 8.27
C ASP A 343 0.53 -3.26 9.32
N LEU A 344 1.22 -2.15 9.22
CA LEU A 344 2.27 -1.72 10.11
C LEU A 344 1.95 -0.32 10.62
N LEU A 345 1.94 -0.14 11.92
CA LEU A 345 1.85 1.16 12.59
C LEU A 345 3.04 1.34 13.52
N LEU A 346 3.70 2.47 13.40
CA LEU A 346 4.68 2.94 14.37
C LEU A 346 4.21 4.28 14.92
N ALA A 347 4.02 4.38 16.23
CA ALA A 347 3.39 5.54 16.85
C ALA A 347 3.99 5.88 18.19
N THR A 348 3.75 7.10 18.63
CA THR A 348 3.96 7.56 20.00
C THR A 348 2.61 7.74 20.66
N ASP A 349 2.39 7.06 21.77
CA ASP A 349 1.23 7.24 22.65
C ASP A 349 1.55 8.27 23.72
N ILE A 350 0.70 9.27 23.84
CA ILE A 350 0.80 10.38 24.81
C ILE A 350 -0.36 10.23 25.79
N HIS A 351 -0.06 9.92 27.04
CA HIS A 351 -1.06 9.81 28.08
C HIS A 351 -1.49 11.22 28.51
N LEU A 352 -2.71 11.61 28.15
CA LEU A 352 -3.31 12.90 28.48
C LEU A 352 -3.96 12.88 29.87
N LEU A 353 -4.72 11.81 30.12
CA LEU A 353 -5.48 11.56 31.36
C LEU A 353 -5.28 10.07 31.74
N GLU A 354 -5.73 9.69 32.93
CA GLU A 354 -5.69 8.28 33.38
C GLU A 354 -6.42 7.32 32.43
N LYS A 355 -7.51 7.79 31.79
CA LYS A 355 -8.36 7.01 30.90
C LYS A 355 -8.33 7.49 29.43
N ALA A 356 -7.45 8.43 29.09
CA ALA A 356 -7.40 8.98 27.75
C ALA A 356 -5.95 9.17 27.26
N ARG A 357 -5.70 8.76 26.04
CA ARG A 357 -4.42 8.95 25.37
C ARG A 357 -4.60 9.38 23.92
N LEU A 358 -3.59 10.07 23.43
CA LEU A 358 -3.44 10.45 22.05
C LEU A 358 -2.31 9.61 21.44
N ARG A 359 -2.60 8.95 20.33
CA ARG A 359 -1.62 8.21 19.52
C ARG A 359 -1.32 9.00 18.26
N VAL A 360 -0.06 9.28 18.00
CA VAL A 360 0.41 9.95 16.78
C VAL A 360 1.49 9.09 16.15
N GLY A 361 1.32 8.76 14.87
CA GLY A 361 2.21 7.80 14.23
C GLY A 361 2.21 7.83 12.72
N TYR A 362 2.74 6.75 12.17
CA TYR A 362 2.82 6.50 10.74
C TYR A 362 2.37 5.08 10.42
N GLN A 363 1.43 4.95 9.51
CA GLN A 363 0.85 3.69 9.08
C GLN A 363 1.31 3.33 7.68
N ALA A 364 1.51 2.03 7.45
CA ALA A 364 1.74 1.45 6.14
C ALA A 364 0.84 0.23 5.96
N LEU A 365 0.14 0.16 4.83
CA LEU A 365 -0.78 -0.91 4.47
C LEU A 365 -0.37 -1.48 3.12
N TRP A 366 -0.09 -2.77 3.07
CA TRP A 366 0.32 -3.48 1.86
C TRP A 366 -0.68 -4.57 1.52
N ILE A 367 -1.31 -4.49 0.35
CA ILE A 367 -2.33 -5.41 -0.15
C ILE A 367 -1.74 -6.16 -1.33
N LEU A 368 -1.59 -7.48 -1.19
CA LEU A 368 -0.99 -8.37 -2.17
C LEU A 368 -2.05 -9.27 -2.80
N GLY A 369 -1.80 -9.67 -4.03
CA GLY A 369 -2.72 -10.55 -4.73
C GLY A 369 -4.02 -9.86 -5.15
N THR A 370 -3.99 -8.55 -5.41
CA THR A 370 -5.10 -7.80 -6.03
C THR A 370 -4.79 -7.56 -7.52
N ALA A 371 -5.50 -6.65 -8.15
CA ALA A 371 -5.20 -6.13 -9.47
C ALA A 371 -5.21 -4.61 -9.42
N THR A 372 -4.50 -3.96 -10.33
CA THR A 372 -4.51 -2.50 -10.46
C THR A 372 -5.16 -2.11 -11.78
N PRO A 373 -6.01 -1.07 -11.84
CA PRO A 373 -6.74 -0.72 -13.06
C PRO A 373 -5.80 -0.37 -14.21
N GLY A 374 -4.66 0.28 -13.96
CA GLY A 374 -3.68 0.61 -14.99
C GLY A 374 -3.05 -0.63 -15.65
N SER A 375 -2.82 -1.70 -14.88
CA SER A 375 -2.28 -2.95 -15.42
C SER A 375 -3.29 -3.76 -16.23
N GLN A 376 -4.57 -3.43 -16.14
CA GLN A 376 -5.65 -4.11 -16.85
C GLN A 376 -6.08 -3.37 -18.13
N ILE A 377 -5.52 -2.18 -18.38
CA ILE A 377 -5.73 -1.49 -19.66
C ILE A 377 -5.09 -2.34 -20.76
N GLU A 378 -5.92 -2.83 -21.67
CA GLU A 378 -5.49 -3.62 -22.81
C GLU A 378 -5.25 -2.69 -23.99
N THR A 379 -4.01 -2.61 -24.45
CA THR A 379 -3.65 -1.79 -25.61
C THR A 379 -3.98 -2.46 -26.94
N ASP A 380 -4.13 -3.78 -26.94
CA ASP A 380 -4.63 -4.55 -28.07
C ASP A 380 -6.16 -4.61 -27.99
N LEU A 381 -6.81 -3.75 -28.77
CA LEU A 381 -8.25 -3.60 -28.75
C LEU A 381 -8.99 -4.85 -29.30
N SER A 382 -8.32 -5.74 -30.03
CA SER A 382 -8.89 -7.02 -30.49
C SER A 382 -9.03 -8.06 -29.38
N ARG A 383 -8.32 -7.87 -28.25
CA ARG A 383 -8.26 -8.82 -27.14
C ARG A 383 -8.99 -8.36 -25.90
N GLN A 384 -9.86 -7.37 -26.02
CA GLN A 384 -10.59 -6.82 -24.88
C GLN A 384 -11.29 -7.87 -24.06
N GLY A 385 -10.95 -7.94 -22.76
CA GLY A 385 -11.57 -8.87 -21.81
C GLY A 385 -11.11 -10.32 -21.91
N THR A 386 -10.31 -10.72 -22.91
CA THR A 386 -9.82 -12.10 -23.04
C THR A 386 -8.59 -12.36 -22.17
N ARG A 387 -7.84 -11.31 -21.81
CA ARG A 387 -6.67 -11.43 -20.96
C ARG A 387 -7.08 -11.74 -19.51
N PRO A 388 -6.45 -12.72 -18.85
CA PRO A 388 -6.73 -13.00 -17.46
C PRO A 388 -6.38 -11.80 -16.56
N ILE A 389 -7.16 -11.63 -15.49
CA ILE A 389 -6.88 -10.58 -14.48
C ILE A 389 -5.51 -10.85 -13.87
N GLY A 390 -4.58 -9.92 -14.04
CA GLY A 390 -3.23 -10.01 -13.49
C GLY A 390 -3.22 -9.78 -11.99
N SER A 391 -2.29 -10.41 -11.27
CA SER A 391 -2.06 -10.14 -9.85
C SER A 391 -1.04 -9.02 -9.69
N ARG A 392 -1.30 -8.08 -8.80
CA ARG A 392 -0.46 -6.93 -8.45
C ARG A 392 -0.57 -6.62 -6.96
N ASP A 393 0.30 -5.71 -6.54
CA ASP A 393 0.37 -5.22 -5.18
C ASP A 393 -0.03 -3.77 -5.10
N VAL A 394 -0.68 -3.42 -4.00
CA VAL A 394 -1.08 -2.04 -3.70
C VAL A 394 -0.53 -1.65 -2.34
N PHE A 395 0.11 -0.50 -2.27
CA PHE A 395 0.73 0.01 -1.07
C PHE A 395 0.22 1.40 -0.71
N TYR A 396 -0.28 1.54 0.51
CA TYR A 396 -0.69 2.81 1.11
C TYR A 396 0.19 3.13 2.31
N HIS A 397 0.50 4.40 2.51
CA HIS A 397 1.24 4.84 3.69
C HIS A 397 0.93 6.29 4.05
N GLY A 398 1.13 6.64 5.31
CA GLY A 398 0.99 8.03 5.73
C GLY A 398 0.86 8.23 7.23
N PRO A 399 0.82 9.50 7.68
CA PRO A 399 0.67 9.85 9.08
C PRO A 399 -0.74 9.52 9.59
N THR A 400 -0.82 9.19 10.88
CA THR A 400 -2.07 8.87 11.58
C THR A 400 -2.10 9.55 12.94
N ILE A 401 -3.31 9.89 13.36
CA ILE A 401 -3.60 10.40 14.69
C ILE A 401 -4.85 9.70 15.22
N GLU A 402 -4.81 9.25 16.47
CA GLU A 402 -5.91 8.51 17.09
C GLU A 402 -6.08 8.94 18.54
N PHE A 403 -7.30 9.19 18.93
CA PHE A 403 -7.69 9.43 20.31
C PHE A 403 -8.32 8.16 20.88
N GLN A 404 -7.86 7.75 22.06
CA GLN A 404 -8.27 6.52 22.73
C GLN A 404 -8.80 6.85 24.11
N MET A 405 -9.93 6.24 24.48
CA MET A 405 -10.59 6.45 25.75
C MET A 405 -11.13 5.13 26.32
N LEU A 406 -10.93 4.93 27.63
CA LEU A 406 -11.45 3.81 28.41
C LEU A 406 -12.59 4.31 29.32
N PHE A 407 -13.68 3.51 29.41
CA PHE A 407 -14.87 3.84 30.19
C PHE A 407 -15.01 2.96 31.43
#